data_ca0cf581b42f51ec6e10bbf367fe5901
#
_entry.id   ca0cf581b42f51ec6e10bbf367fe5901
#
_cell.length_a   1.000
_cell.length_b   1.000
_cell.length_c   1.000
_cell.angle_alpha   90.00
_cell.angle_beta   90.00
_cell.angle_gamma   90.00
#
_symmetry.space_group_name_H-M   'P 1'
#
loop_
_entity.id
_entity.type
_entity.pdbx_description
1 polymer ?
#
loop_
_entity_poly.entity_id
_entity_poly.type
_entity_poly.pdbx_seq_one_letter_code
_entity_poly.pdbx_strand_id
1 'polypeptide(L)'
;MGMNDKSQSLHIFEVLAKQHEPMLLAYLQSLVADHKLAEDTAQQTLLIAYRKINTLKDPAAFPAWLRGIARLEAFAAIRRQGREFPVAPEVLQQMDEVYRQFEEHGPMDTWEERFHLVEDCYGRLPDTLQTVCRLHYFEDRKAWQIAETLTLNLNAVLKRLERARAAIRDCVQTKMAETPTEP
;
A
#
# COMPACT_ATOMS: atom_id res chain seq x y z
N MET A 1 -19.41 34.54 -6.76
CA MET A 1 -18.63 33.66 -7.64
C MET A 1 -17.77 32.62 -6.87
N GLY A 2 -18.05 32.34 -5.61
CA GLY A 2 -17.21 31.47 -4.75
C GLY A 2 -17.87 30.21 -4.20
N MET A 3 -19.16 29.96 -4.42
CA MET A 3 -19.85 28.77 -3.87
C MET A 3 -19.81 27.57 -4.81
N ASN A 4 -19.69 27.77 -6.11
CA ASN A 4 -19.64 26.69 -7.09
C ASN A 4 -18.27 25.99 -7.14
N ASP A 5 -17.20 26.75 -6.88
CA ASP A 5 -15.81 26.26 -6.93
C ASP A 5 -15.47 25.31 -5.76
N LYS A 6 -15.96 25.62 -4.56
CA LYS A 6 -15.79 24.74 -3.38
C LYS A 6 -16.57 23.41 -3.50
N SER A 7 -17.76 23.45 -4.07
CA SER A 7 -18.57 22.24 -4.27
C SER A 7 -17.93 21.33 -5.31
N GLN A 8 -17.36 21.90 -6.37
CA GLN A 8 -16.68 21.17 -7.41
C GLN A 8 -15.34 20.56 -6.93
N SER A 9 -14.56 21.33 -6.15
CA SER A 9 -13.34 20.83 -5.54
C SER A 9 -13.60 19.71 -4.54
N LEU A 10 -14.69 19.76 -3.80
CA LEU A 10 -15.11 18.72 -2.86
C LEU A 10 -15.45 17.43 -3.60
N HIS A 11 -16.24 17.52 -4.65
CA HIS A 11 -16.64 16.36 -5.45
C HIS A 11 -15.44 15.68 -6.11
N ILE A 12 -14.51 16.47 -6.66
CA ILE A 12 -13.25 15.96 -7.23
C ILE A 12 -12.44 15.23 -6.15
N PHE A 13 -12.33 15.82 -4.96
CA PHE A 13 -11.62 15.20 -3.85
C PHE A 13 -12.25 13.86 -3.44
N GLU A 14 -13.59 13.79 -3.32
CA GLU A 14 -14.29 12.56 -2.96
C GLU A 14 -14.00 11.42 -3.94
N VAL A 15 -14.04 11.72 -5.24
CA VAL A 15 -13.74 10.74 -6.29
C VAL A 15 -12.28 10.26 -6.19
N LEU A 16 -11.33 11.19 -6.11
CA LEU A 16 -9.91 10.88 -6.03
C LEU A 16 -9.57 10.14 -4.73
N ALA A 17 -10.14 10.55 -3.60
CA ALA A 17 -9.93 9.89 -2.32
C ALA A 17 -10.42 8.44 -2.35
N LYS A 18 -11.63 8.20 -2.84
CA LYS A 18 -12.19 6.85 -2.97
C LYS A 18 -11.35 5.96 -3.90
N GLN A 19 -10.91 6.51 -5.03
CA GLN A 19 -10.09 5.80 -6.01
C GLN A 19 -8.72 5.38 -5.44
N HIS A 20 -8.12 6.22 -4.56
CA HIS A 20 -6.77 6.02 -4.06
C HIS A 20 -6.71 5.54 -2.59
N GLU A 21 -7.84 5.32 -1.93
CA GLU A 21 -7.89 4.80 -0.56
C GLU A 21 -7.19 3.44 -0.40
N PRO A 22 -7.38 2.45 -1.29
CA PRO A 22 -6.68 1.17 -1.18
C PRO A 22 -5.16 1.32 -1.31
N MET A 23 -4.69 2.18 -2.21
CA MET A 23 -3.27 2.51 -2.36
C MET A 23 -2.73 3.16 -1.10
N LEU A 24 -3.45 4.14 -0.54
CA LEU A 24 -3.05 4.84 0.67
C LEU A 24 -2.89 3.87 1.85
N LEU A 25 -3.86 2.98 2.02
CA LEU A 25 -3.81 1.98 3.09
C LEU A 25 -2.63 1.01 2.90
N ALA A 26 -2.42 0.49 1.69
CA ALA A 26 -1.29 -0.38 1.37
C ALA A 26 0.06 0.31 1.63
N TYR A 27 0.18 1.59 1.24
CA TYR A 27 1.37 2.40 1.50
C TYR A 27 1.63 2.54 3.01
N LEU A 28 0.61 2.90 3.78
CA LEU A 28 0.74 3.07 5.23
C LEU A 28 1.03 1.75 5.94
N GLN A 29 0.43 0.63 5.53
CA GLN A 29 0.74 -0.70 6.07
C GLN A 29 2.18 -1.13 5.82
N SER A 30 2.79 -0.67 4.73
CA SER A 30 4.21 -0.92 4.46
C SER A 30 5.15 -0.08 5.34
N LEU A 31 4.68 1.05 5.86
CA LEU A 31 5.43 1.93 6.77
C LEU A 31 5.21 1.60 8.24
N VAL A 32 3.99 1.15 8.58
CA VAL A 32 3.55 0.94 9.96
C VAL A 32 3.18 -0.53 10.13
N ALA A 33 3.85 -1.24 11.04
CA ALA A 33 3.62 -2.66 11.26
C ALA A 33 2.28 -2.98 11.97
N ASP A 34 1.59 -1.97 12.48
CA ASP A 34 0.32 -2.08 13.20
C ASP A 34 -0.81 -1.67 12.26
N HIS A 35 -1.69 -2.62 11.93
CA HIS A 35 -2.80 -2.44 10.99
C HIS A 35 -3.75 -1.33 11.44
N LYS A 36 -4.11 -1.32 12.72
CA LYS A 36 -5.03 -0.30 13.27
C LYS A 36 -4.41 1.09 13.20
N LEU A 37 -3.11 1.21 13.51
CA LEU A 37 -2.40 2.49 13.39
C LEU A 37 -2.33 2.94 11.93
N ALA A 38 -2.18 2.02 10.97
CA ALA A 38 -2.21 2.34 9.54
C ALA A 38 -3.58 2.88 9.12
N GLU A 39 -4.68 2.24 9.54
CA GLU A 39 -6.06 2.71 9.28
C GLU A 39 -6.33 4.09 9.87
N ASP A 40 -6.00 4.29 11.16
CA ASP A 40 -6.17 5.58 11.83
C ASP A 40 -5.35 6.69 11.13
N THR A 41 -4.13 6.34 10.67
CA THR A 41 -3.26 7.26 9.94
C THR A 41 -3.79 7.55 8.54
N ALA A 42 -4.42 6.57 7.86
CA ALA A 42 -5.07 6.78 6.57
C ALA A 42 -6.23 7.79 6.69
N GLN A 43 -7.09 7.62 7.68
CA GLN A 43 -8.19 8.55 7.94
C GLN A 43 -7.67 9.96 8.22
N GLN A 44 -6.65 10.09 9.07
CA GLN A 44 -6.02 11.39 9.36
C GLN A 44 -5.40 12.02 8.11
N THR A 45 -4.75 11.21 7.28
CA THR A 45 -4.17 11.64 6.00
C THR A 45 -5.25 12.21 5.08
N LEU A 46 -6.38 11.52 4.92
CA LEU A 46 -7.50 11.98 4.09
C LEU A 46 -8.12 13.27 4.61
N LEU A 47 -8.24 13.45 5.93
CA LEU A 47 -8.71 14.69 6.53
C LEU A 47 -7.76 15.88 6.25
N ILE A 48 -6.46 15.66 6.31
CA ILE A 48 -5.46 16.68 5.99
C ILE A 48 -5.46 16.97 4.50
N ALA A 49 -5.54 15.94 3.66
CA ALA A 49 -5.61 16.06 2.21
C ALA A 49 -6.84 16.89 1.79
N TYR A 50 -8.02 16.61 2.37
CA TYR A 50 -9.22 17.40 2.16
C TYR A 50 -9.01 18.89 2.46
N ARG A 51 -8.40 19.21 3.60
CA ARG A 51 -8.13 20.60 4.01
C ARG A 51 -7.12 21.31 3.09
N LYS A 52 -6.23 20.55 2.47
CA LYS A 52 -5.13 21.03 1.64
C LYS A 52 -5.35 20.83 0.13
N ILE A 53 -6.51 20.35 -0.31
CA ILE A 53 -6.76 20.02 -1.71
C ILE A 53 -6.50 21.19 -2.66
N ASN A 54 -6.76 22.41 -2.22
CA ASN A 54 -6.49 23.62 -2.99
C ASN A 54 -4.99 23.90 -3.24
N THR A 55 -4.09 23.17 -2.56
CA THR A 55 -2.65 23.26 -2.82
C THR A 55 -2.18 22.31 -3.94
N LEU A 56 -3.02 21.36 -4.31
CA LEU A 56 -2.78 20.46 -5.41
C LEU A 56 -3.01 21.21 -6.73
N LYS A 57 -1.95 21.39 -7.52
CA LYS A 57 -2.01 22.10 -8.80
C LYS A 57 -2.46 21.22 -9.95
N ASP A 58 -2.11 19.95 -9.90
CA ASP A 58 -2.38 18.96 -10.94
C ASP A 58 -3.07 17.75 -10.33
N PRO A 59 -4.32 17.43 -10.72
CA PRO A 59 -5.02 16.23 -10.27
C PRO A 59 -4.26 14.93 -10.53
N ALA A 60 -3.47 14.84 -11.61
CA ALA A 60 -2.66 13.66 -11.90
C ALA A 60 -1.56 13.41 -10.85
N ALA A 61 -1.13 14.46 -10.14
CA ALA A 61 -0.17 14.33 -9.04
C ALA A 61 -0.81 13.92 -7.70
N PHE A 62 -2.14 13.72 -7.65
CA PHE A 62 -2.86 13.41 -6.41
C PHE A 62 -2.28 12.19 -5.65
N PRO A 63 -1.98 11.05 -6.28
CA PRO A 63 -1.47 9.88 -5.56
C PRO A 63 -0.12 10.16 -4.88
N ALA A 64 0.83 10.76 -5.60
CA ALA A 64 2.15 11.11 -5.08
C ALA A 64 2.05 12.16 -3.96
N TRP A 65 1.20 13.16 -4.14
CA TRP A 65 0.94 14.19 -3.15
C TRP A 65 0.30 13.61 -1.87
N LEU A 66 -0.66 12.68 -2.03
CA LEU A 66 -1.32 11.99 -0.92
C LEU A 66 -0.33 11.14 -0.13
N ARG A 67 0.56 10.39 -0.81
CA ARG A 67 1.64 9.63 -0.15
C ARG A 67 2.60 10.54 0.62
N GLY A 68 2.90 11.74 0.10
CA GLY A 68 3.70 12.72 0.82
C GLY A 68 3.09 13.12 2.17
N ILE A 69 1.78 13.35 2.23
CA ILE A 69 1.04 13.62 3.46
C ILE A 69 1.06 12.38 4.37
N ALA A 70 0.74 11.22 3.82
CA ALA A 70 0.68 9.95 4.53
C ALA A 70 2.00 9.62 5.24
N ARG A 71 3.12 9.83 4.57
CA ARG A 71 4.46 9.61 5.15
C ARG A 71 4.72 10.50 6.36
N LEU A 72 4.37 11.77 6.29
CA LEU A 72 4.54 12.70 7.41
C LEU A 72 3.67 12.31 8.61
N GLU A 73 2.42 11.89 8.36
CA GLU A 73 1.50 11.45 9.40
C GLU A 73 1.94 10.11 10.01
N ALA A 74 2.44 9.16 9.20
CA ALA A 74 3.01 7.92 9.70
C ALA A 74 4.21 8.18 10.63
N PHE A 75 5.13 9.07 10.24
CA PHE A 75 6.26 9.45 11.09
C PHE A 75 5.80 10.10 12.40
N ALA A 76 4.79 10.95 12.35
CA ALA A 76 4.22 11.58 13.53
C ALA A 76 3.54 10.54 14.45
N ALA A 77 2.82 9.58 13.87
CA ALA A 77 2.14 8.52 14.60
C ALA A 77 3.13 7.58 15.32
N ILE A 78 4.20 7.15 14.63
CA ILE A 78 5.25 6.29 15.19
C ILE A 78 5.98 6.99 16.34
N ARG A 79 6.35 8.28 16.15
CA ARG A 79 7.00 9.07 17.21
C ARG A 79 6.12 9.25 18.44
N ARG A 80 4.81 9.43 18.28
CA ARG A 80 3.87 9.51 19.39
C ARG A 80 3.82 8.24 20.23
N GLN A 81 4.15 7.08 19.64
CA GLN A 81 4.28 5.81 20.35
C GLN A 81 5.66 5.60 20.99
N GLY A 82 6.54 6.59 20.95
CA GLY A 82 7.90 6.47 21.47
C GLY A 82 8.79 5.49 20.72
N ARG A 83 8.44 5.18 19.45
CA ARG A 83 9.19 4.25 18.59
C ARG A 83 10.04 5.03 17.60
N GLU A 84 11.20 4.48 17.26
CA GLU A 84 12.00 4.95 16.13
C GLU A 84 11.37 4.45 14.82
N PHE A 85 11.55 5.22 13.76
CA PHE A 85 11.04 4.86 12.45
C PHE A 85 11.82 3.67 11.89
N PRO A 86 11.17 2.51 11.62
CA PRO A 86 11.89 1.27 11.33
C PRO A 86 12.43 1.19 9.89
N VAL A 87 12.19 2.21 9.06
CA VAL A 87 12.49 2.17 7.62
C VAL A 87 13.61 3.16 7.30
N ALA A 88 14.69 2.66 6.72
CA ALA A 88 15.80 3.49 6.28
C ALA A 88 15.39 4.43 5.13
N PRO A 89 15.99 5.63 5.00
CA PRO A 89 15.65 6.58 3.95
C PRO A 89 15.73 6.01 2.53
N GLU A 90 16.70 5.11 2.29
CA GLU A 90 16.91 4.45 1.00
C GLU A 90 15.73 3.53 0.63
N VAL A 91 15.16 2.85 1.63
CA VAL A 91 13.99 1.99 1.44
C VAL A 91 12.75 2.82 1.14
N LEU A 92 12.59 3.97 1.79
CA LEU A 92 11.50 4.91 1.48
C LEU A 92 11.59 5.42 0.03
N GLN A 93 12.79 5.73 -0.43
CA GLN A 93 13.01 6.17 -1.80
C GLN A 93 12.68 5.06 -2.82
N GLN A 94 13.08 3.82 -2.51
CA GLN A 94 12.72 2.65 -3.34
C GLN A 94 11.21 2.42 -3.37
N MET A 95 10.52 2.59 -2.25
CA MET A 95 9.06 2.49 -2.19
C MET A 95 8.39 3.56 -3.04
N ASP A 96 8.81 4.83 -2.91
CA ASP A 96 8.27 5.93 -3.71
C ASP A 96 8.47 5.67 -5.21
N GLU A 97 9.61 5.11 -5.60
CA GLU A 97 9.90 4.73 -6.99
C GLU A 97 8.97 3.61 -7.48
N VAL A 98 8.74 2.57 -6.69
CA VAL A 98 7.79 1.50 -7.03
C VAL A 98 6.39 2.07 -7.24
N TYR A 99 5.90 2.91 -6.34
CA TYR A 99 4.57 3.53 -6.48
C TYR A 99 4.50 4.45 -7.70
N ARG A 100 5.57 5.20 -8.02
CA ARG A 100 5.66 6.03 -9.22
C ARG A 100 5.57 5.19 -10.50
N GLN A 101 6.32 4.10 -10.57
CA GLN A 101 6.23 3.17 -11.70
C GLN A 101 4.82 2.61 -11.89
N PHE A 102 4.13 2.29 -10.80
CA PHE A 102 2.74 1.87 -10.85
C PHE A 102 1.81 2.96 -11.41
N GLU A 103 2.07 4.22 -11.15
CA GLU A 103 1.26 5.35 -11.61
C GLU A 103 1.51 5.67 -13.10
N GLU A 104 2.72 5.43 -13.60
CA GLU A 104 3.11 5.73 -14.99
C GLU A 104 2.58 4.70 -16.01
N HIS A 105 2.24 3.49 -15.58
CA HIS A 105 1.82 2.42 -16.49
C HIS A 105 0.38 2.50 -16.99
N GLY A 106 -0.28 3.67 -16.85
CA GLY A 106 -1.48 4.02 -17.62
C GLY A 106 -2.83 3.78 -16.92
N PRO A 107 -3.93 4.22 -17.56
CA PRO A 107 -5.28 4.26 -16.99
C PRO A 107 -5.99 2.90 -16.88
N MET A 108 -5.40 1.84 -17.39
CA MET A 108 -6.03 0.50 -17.42
C MET A 108 -6.02 -0.23 -16.08
N ASP A 109 -5.18 0.21 -15.14
CA ASP A 109 -5.06 -0.52 -13.90
C ASP A 109 -5.64 0.28 -12.74
N THR A 110 -6.91 0.09 -12.49
CA THR A 110 -7.44 0.46 -11.18
C THR A 110 -6.70 -0.33 -10.10
N TRP A 111 -6.55 0.24 -8.92
CA TRP A 111 -5.98 -0.49 -7.78
C TRP A 111 -6.74 -1.79 -7.50
N GLU A 112 -8.01 -1.84 -7.87
CA GLU A 112 -8.87 -3.01 -7.77
C GLU A 112 -8.41 -4.15 -8.69
N GLU A 113 -8.11 -3.84 -9.96
CA GLU A 113 -7.58 -4.82 -10.92
C GLU A 113 -6.21 -5.37 -10.48
N ARG A 114 -5.34 -4.49 -9.97
CA ARG A 114 -4.04 -4.90 -9.43
C ARG A 114 -4.19 -5.76 -8.19
N PHE A 115 -5.16 -5.45 -7.35
CA PHE A 115 -5.46 -6.24 -6.17
C PHE A 115 -5.92 -7.64 -6.57
N HIS A 116 -6.79 -7.77 -7.55
CA HIS A 116 -7.21 -9.05 -8.12
C HIS A 116 -6.05 -9.85 -8.75
N LEU A 117 -5.10 -9.17 -9.41
CA LEU A 117 -3.89 -9.83 -9.89
C LEU A 117 -3.05 -10.42 -8.75
N VAL A 118 -2.90 -9.68 -7.67
CA VAL A 118 -2.17 -10.17 -6.48
C VAL A 118 -2.90 -11.33 -5.83
N GLU A 119 -4.25 -11.25 -5.68
CA GLU A 119 -5.07 -12.33 -5.14
C GLU A 119 -4.94 -13.62 -5.97
N ASP A 120 -5.03 -13.50 -7.30
CA ASP A 120 -4.89 -14.65 -8.19
C ASP A 120 -3.48 -15.25 -8.12
N CYS A 121 -2.44 -14.42 -8.07
CA CYS A 121 -1.07 -14.89 -7.89
C CYS A 121 -0.83 -15.51 -6.49
N TYR A 122 -1.46 -14.97 -5.45
CA TYR A 122 -1.46 -15.58 -4.12
C TYR A 122 -2.14 -16.96 -4.13
N GLY A 123 -3.29 -17.08 -4.80
CA GLY A 123 -4.01 -18.36 -4.94
C GLY A 123 -3.22 -19.45 -5.66
N ARG A 124 -2.20 -19.09 -6.45
CA ARG A 124 -1.30 -20.02 -7.16
C ARG A 124 -0.07 -20.45 -6.36
N LEU A 125 0.15 -19.85 -5.20
CA LEU A 125 1.27 -20.25 -4.34
C LEU A 125 1.08 -21.69 -3.83
N PRO A 126 2.16 -22.45 -3.61
CA PRO A 126 2.11 -23.69 -2.85
C PRO A 126 1.51 -23.49 -1.46
N ASP A 127 0.74 -24.45 -0.96
CA ASP A 127 0.03 -24.38 0.34
C ASP A 127 0.92 -23.95 1.50
N THR A 128 2.17 -24.41 1.52
CA THR A 128 3.15 -24.06 2.56
C THR A 128 3.53 -22.58 2.55
N LEU A 129 3.47 -21.91 1.41
CA LEU A 129 3.72 -20.47 1.26
C LEU A 129 2.44 -19.69 1.52
N GLN A 130 1.29 -20.16 1.03
CA GLN A 130 0.00 -19.54 1.33
C GLN A 130 -0.26 -19.49 2.84
N THR A 131 0.02 -20.61 3.54
CA THR A 131 -0.20 -20.71 4.99
C THR A 131 0.60 -19.65 5.76
N VAL A 132 1.89 -19.48 5.48
CA VAL A 132 2.70 -18.46 6.18
C VAL A 132 2.26 -17.03 5.83
N CYS A 133 1.85 -16.79 4.58
CA CYS A 133 1.30 -15.50 4.17
C CYS A 133 -0.01 -15.21 4.87
N ARG A 134 -0.94 -16.16 4.93
CA ARG A 134 -2.22 -16.01 5.62
C ARG A 134 -2.02 -15.66 7.08
N LEU A 135 -1.19 -16.41 7.79
CA LEU A 135 -0.90 -16.16 9.21
C LEU A 135 -0.23 -14.79 9.43
N HIS A 136 0.61 -14.36 8.50
CA HIS A 136 1.36 -13.10 8.65
C HIS A 136 0.55 -11.87 8.27
N TYR A 137 -0.11 -11.90 7.10
CA TYR A 137 -0.77 -10.72 6.52
C TYR A 137 -2.26 -10.61 6.84
N PHE A 138 -2.96 -11.73 7.04
CA PHE A 138 -4.40 -11.73 7.31
C PHE A 138 -4.72 -11.96 8.80
N GLU A 139 -3.85 -12.66 9.52
CA GLU A 139 -4.02 -12.90 10.96
C GLU A 139 -3.06 -12.06 11.82
N ASP A 140 -2.29 -11.17 11.23
CA ASP A 140 -1.31 -10.24 11.88
C ASP A 140 -0.35 -10.95 12.85
N ARG A 141 0.02 -12.21 12.57
CA ARG A 141 0.94 -12.95 13.43
C ARG A 141 2.38 -12.58 13.15
N LYS A 142 3.14 -12.39 14.20
CA LYS A 142 4.59 -12.19 14.11
C LYS A 142 5.28 -13.49 13.65
N ALA A 143 6.39 -13.37 12.94
CA ALA A 143 7.10 -14.54 12.39
C ALA A 143 7.47 -15.59 13.44
N TRP A 144 7.79 -15.18 14.67
CA TRP A 144 8.08 -16.11 15.76
C TRP A 144 6.84 -16.89 16.22
N GLN A 145 5.65 -16.27 16.24
CA GLN A 145 4.37 -16.94 16.56
C GLN A 145 4.00 -17.96 15.48
N ILE A 146 4.27 -17.60 14.21
CA ILE A 146 4.08 -18.52 13.08
C ILE A 146 5.01 -19.72 13.20
N ALA A 147 6.26 -19.49 13.59
CA ALA A 147 7.24 -20.56 13.82
C ALA A 147 6.77 -21.54 14.91
N GLU A 148 6.25 -21.04 16.02
CA GLU A 148 5.65 -21.87 17.08
C GLU A 148 4.42 -22.62 16.57
N THR A 149 3.49 -21.94 15.88
CA THR A 149 2.24 -22.53 15.39
C THR A 149 2.48 -23.65 14.39
N LEU A 150 3.46 -23.48 13.50
CA LEU A 150 3.78 -24.43 12.44
C LEU A 150 4.89 -25.41 12.81
N THR A 151 5.40 -25.34 14.04
CA THR A 151 6.54 -26.17 14.52
C THR A 151 7.75 -26.04 13.57
N LEU A 152 8.05 -24.81 13.17
CA LEU A 152 9.17 -24.44 12.29
C LEU A 152 10.17 -23.58 13.06
N ASN A 153 11.42 -23.52 12.58
CA ASN A 153 12.33 -22.48 13.07
C ASN A 153 12.02 -21.12 12.41
N LEU A 154 12.38 -20.04 13.10
CA LEU A 154 12.10 -18.66 12.66
C LEU A 154 12.67 -18.37 11.25
N ASN A 155 13.89 -18.86 10.97
CA ASN A 155 14.53 -18.67 9.67
C ASN A 155 13.76 -19.35 8.53
N ALA A 156 13.14 -20.51 8.79
CA ALA A 156 12.31 -21.20 7.80
C ALA A 156 11.06 -20.38 7.47
N VAL A 157 10.42 -19.76 8.48
CA VAL A 157 9.27 -18.87 8.28
C VAL A 157 9.67 -17.65 7.45
N LEU A 158 10.76 -16.97 7.82
CA LEU A 158 11.26 -15.79 7.11
C LEU A 158 11.58 -16.11 5.65
N LYS A 159 12.27 -17.24 5.39
CA LYS A 159 12.56 -17.70 4.01
C LYS A 159 11.29 -18.04 3.23
N ARG A 160 10.27 -18.62 3.87
CA ARG A 160 8.99 -18.90 3.19
C ARG A 160 8.27 -17.61 2.83
N LEU A 161 8.22 -16.61 3.73
CA LEU A 161 7.65 -15.29 3.44
C LEU A 161 8.39 -14.57 2.31
N GLU A 162 9.73 -14.65 2.29
CA GLU A 162 10.55 -14.09 1.22
C GLU A 162 10.25 -14.76 -0.13
N ARG A 163 10.22 -16.10 -0.19
CA ARG A 163 9.88 -16.86 -1.40
C ARG A 163 8.47 -16.58 -1.89
N ALA A 164 7.50 -16.47 -0.98
CA ALA A 164 6.13 -16.14 -1.34
C ALA A 164 6.04 -14.76 -1.99
N ARG A 165 6.71 -13.75 -1.39
CA ARG A 165 6.76 -12.39 -1.96
C ARG A 165 7.42 -12.35 -3.34
N ALA A 166 8.52 -13.09 -3.52
CA ALA A 166 9.19 -13.20 -4.82
C ALA A 166 8.27 -13.85 -5.86
N ALA A 167 7.64 -14.98 -5.53
CA ALA A 167 6.75 -15.70 -6.43
C ALA A 167 5.51 -14.85 -6.83
N ILE A 168 4.92 -14.12 -5.89
CA ILE A 168 3.81 -13.20 -6.20
C ILE A 168 4.29 -12.08 -7.13
N ARG A 169 5.43 -11.47 -6.84
CA ARG A 169 6.00 -10.40 -7.67
C ARG A 169 6.23 -10.87 -9.10
N ASP A 170 6.91 -12.01 -9.27
CA ASP A 170 7.22 -12.57 -10.58
C ASP A 170 5.94 -12.91 -11.35
N CYS A 171 4.94 -13.49 -10.68
CA CYS A 171 3.64 -13.79 -11.28
C CYS A 171 2.91 -12.52 -11.73
N VAL A 172 2.86 -11.48 -10.89
CA VAL A 172 2.22 -10.20 -11.23
C VAL A 172 2.93 -9.54 -12.41
N GLN A 173 4.26 -9.48 -12.39
CA GLN A 173 5.04 -8.91 -13.49
C GLN A 173 4.79 -9.63 -14.81
N THR A 174 4.75 -10.97 -14.79
CA THR A 174 4.46 -11.77 -15.99
C THR A 174 3.08 -11.44 -16.55
N LYS A 175 2.06 -11.40 -15.69
CA LYS A 175 0.69 -11.10 -16.13
C LYS A 175 0.54 -9.67 -16.65
N MET A 176 1.20 -8.71 -16.01
CA MET A 176 1.19 -7.32 -16.49
C MET A 176 1.87 -7.18 -17.87
N ALA A 177 2.91 -7.98 -18.13
CA ALA A 177 3.57 -7.99 -19.44
C ALA A 177 2.73 -8.69 -20.53
N GLU A 178 1.85 -9.63 -20.16
CA GLU A 178 0.96 -10.36 -21.05
C GLU A 178 -0.33 -9.61 -21.41
N THR A 179 -0.70 -8.57 -20.63
CA THR A 179 -1.88 -7.75 -20.91
C THR A 179 -1.51 -6.73 -22.00
N PRO A 180 -2.01 -6.85 -23.24
CA PRO A 180 -1.70 -5.90 -24.30
C PRO A 180 -2.29 -4.53 -23.90
N THR A 181 -1.50 -3.49 -23.97
CA THR A 181 -2.01 -2.12 -23.97
C THR A 181 -2.81 -1.96 -25.27
N GLU A 182 -4.15 -2.08 -25.21
CA GLU A 182 -4.97 -1.67 -26.35
C GLU A 182 -4.73 -0.17 -26.62
N PRO A 183 -4.54 0.21 -27.89
CA PRO A 183 -4.23 1.58 -28.29
C PRO A 183 -5.42 2.54 -28.17
#